data_859cbc3fa25a7ef36ccb4278ae7713c9
#
_entry.id   859cbc3fa25a7ef36ccb4278ae7713c9
#
_cell.length_a   1.000
_cell.length_b   1.000
_cell.length_c   1.000
_cell.angle_alpha   90.00
_cell.angle_beta   90.00
_cell.angle_gamma   90.00
#
_symmetry.space_group_name_H-M   'P 1'
#
loop_
_entity.id
_entity.type
_entity.pdbx_description
1 polymer ?
#
loop_
_entity_poly.entity_id
_entity_poly.type
_entity_poly.pdbx_seq_one_letter_code
_entity_poly.pdbx_strand_id
1 'polypeptide(L)'
;ASDVYKRQCLNSQTACAETVLRLLGIGSMAGGSADDEVITCAYTYTASASVIAHVGAKIVLVDCQPDSYLINYDAVENAITENTKAIIPIDLGGIPCDYDRLFEIVERKKSLFHAGNDIQKAIGRIAICTDAAHAFGSSWHGRMVGSIADFSSFSFHAVKNFTTAEGGCLTWSDIDGISNEDIYHRIQLLSLHGQSKDALAKTQLGAWEYDIVDLGYKCNMTDIIAAVGLVQFERYPGLLAERRRTNEAYDAAFKPLDLEVMSHYTDEYTSTGHLYLVRVPGIGCAERNEIIVKMAEEGVACNVHYKPLPMHT
;
A
#
# COMPACT_ATOMS: atom_id res chain seq x y z
N ALA A 1 -18.95 5.49 -14.08
CA ALA A 1 -19.52 5.32 -12.75
C ALA A 1 -18.58 4.41 -11.97
N SER A 2 -17.98 4.92 -10.92
CA SER A 2 -17.14 4.10 -10.06
C SER A 2 -18.03 3.07 -9.37
N ASP A 3 -17.74 1.78 -9.56
CA ASP A 3 -18.39 0.71 -8.84
C ASP A 3 -18.15 0.91 -7.33
N VAL A 4 -19.24 1.13 -6.59
CA VAL A 4 -19.17 1.37 -5.14
C VAL A 4 -18.65 0.16 -4.37
N TYR A 5 -18.73 -1.03 -4.97
CA TYR A 5 -18.24 -2.28 -4.40
C TYR A 5 -16.75 -2.56 -4.67
N LYS A 6 -16.01 -1.64 -5.29
CA LYS A 6 -14.55 -1.80 -5.51
C LYS A 6 -13.70 -1.06 -4.49
N ARG A 7 -14.26 -0.65 -3.36
CA ARG A 7 -13.56 0.08 -2.30
C ARG A 7 -14.17 -0.15 -0.93
N GLN A 8 -13.32 -0.19 0.08
CA GLN A 8 -13.71 -0.24 1.48
C GLN A 8 -12.82 0.69 2.31
N CYS A 9 -13.43 1.60 3.06
CA CYS A 9 -12.71 2.46 3.99
C CYS A 9 -12.60 1.77 5.35
N LEU A 10 -11.36 1.74 5.88
CA LEU A 10 -11.01 1.19 7.17
C LEU A 10 -10.31 2.26 8.03
N ASN A 11 -9.94 1.90 9.27
CA ASN A 11 -9.32 2.83 10.21
C ASN A 11 -7.84 3.12 9.94
N SER A 12 -7.18 2.37 9.04
CA SER A 12 -5.78 2.59 8.68
C SER A 12 -5.40 1.81 7.41
N GLN A 13 -4.29 2.20 6.76
CA GLN A 13 -3.71 1.42 5.67
C GLN A 13 -3.23 0.04 6.17
N THR A 14 -2.66 -0.04 7.37
CA THR A 14 -2.22 -1.31 7.98
C THR A 14 -3.38 -2.30 8.08
N ALA A 15 -4.55 -1.84 8.55
CA ALA A 15 -5.75 -2.67 8.59
C ALA A 15 -6.21 -3.09 7.17
N CYS A 16 -6.10 -2.19 6.18
CA CYS A 16 -6.41 -2.53 4.78
C CYS A 16 -5.49 -3.64 4.25
N ALA A 17 -4.18 -3.51 4.43
CA ALA A 17 -3.19 -4.48 3.96
C ALA A 17 -3.35 -5.84 4.65
N GLU A 18 -3.55 -5.86 5.97
CA GLU A 18 -3.79 -7.11 6.71
C GLU A 18 -5.11 -7.78 6.27
N THR A 19 -6.16 -6.99 6.07
CA THR A 19 -7.46 -7.51 5.57
C THR A 19 -7.31 -8.18 4.21
N VAL A 20 -6.47 -7.65 3.30
CA VAL A 20 -6.17 -8.28 2.01
C VAL A 20 -5.51 -9.64 2.19
N LEU A 21 -4.48 -9.74 3.04
CA LEU A 21 -3.79 -11.01 3.27
C LEU A 21 -4.74 -12.06 3.88
N ARG A 22 -5.63 -11.64 4.80
CA ARG A 22 -6.68 -12.51 5.37
C ARG A 22 -7.72 -12.92 4.33
N LEU A 23 -8.18 -12.01 3.48
CA LEU A 23 -9.10 -12.28 2.39
C LEU A 23 -8.50 -13.30 1.40
N LEU A 24 -7.21 -13.18 1.13
CA LEU A 24 -6.46 -14.13 0.29
C LEU A 24 -6.16 -15.44 1.03
N GLY A 25 -6.43 -15.56 2.32
CA GLY A 25 -6.13 -16.76 3.11
C GLY A 25 -4.64 -17.06 3.18
N ILE A 26 -3.79 -16.03 3.30
CA ILE A 26 -2.32 -16.15 3.37
C ILE A 26 -1.87 -16.24 4.82
N GLY A 27 -1.07 -17.26 5.15
CA GLY A 27 -0.52 -17.47 6.47
C GLY A 27 -1.43 -18.25 7.41
N SER A 28 -0.83 -18.85 8.44
CA SER A 28 -1.48 -19.77 9.36
C SER A 28 -2.62 -19.15 10.18
N MET A 29 -2.63 -17.83 10.37
CA MET A 29 -3.67 -17.10 11.09
C MET A 29 -4.81 -16.60 10.17
N ALA A 30 -4.73 -16.92 8.88
CA ALA A 30 -5.72 -16.50 7.88
C ALA A 30 -6.26 -17.69 7.04
N GLY A 31 -6.04 -18.93 7.50
CA GLY A 31 -6.50 -20.14 6.84
C GLY A 31 -5.53 -20.73 5.82
N GLY A 32 -4.34 -20.14 5.65
CA GLY A 32 -3.25 -20.65 4.82
C GLY A 32 -2.21 -21.44 5.62
N SER A 33 -0.98 -21.47 5.13
CA SER A 33 0.15 -22.18 5.73
C SER A 33 1.10 -21.20 6.46
N ALA A 34 1.77 -21.70 7.51
CA ALA A 34 2.91 -20.99 8.11
C ALA A 34 4.12 -20.90 7.16
N ASP A 35 4.11 -21.70 6.08
CA ASP A 35 5.12 -21.65 5.03
C ASP A 35 4.80 -20.69 3.90
N ASP A 36 3.59 -20.11 3.87
CA ASP A 36 3.23 -19.07 2.89
C ASP A 36 4.21 -17.91 2.99
N GLU A 37 4.69 -17.45 1.84
CA GLU A 37 5.65 -16.35 1.72
C GLU A 37 5.01 -15.12 1.09
N VAL A 38 5.35 -13.95 1.64
CA VAL A 38 5.00 -12.65 1.04
C VAL A 38 6.27 -11.84 0.87
N ILE A 39 6.52 -11.40 -0.37
CA ILE A 39 7.69 -10.61 -0.72
C ILE A 39 7.37 -9.13 -0.54
N THR A 40 8.27 -8.38 0.12
CA THR A 40 8.18 -6.92 0.21
C THR A 40 9.57 -6.28 0.21
N CYS A 41 9.64 -4.95 0.09
CA CYS A 41 10.90 -4.23 0.09
C CYS A 41 11.46 -4.08 1.51
N ALA A 42 12.78 -4.23 1.66
CA ALA A 42 13.48 -3.94 2.91
C ALA A 42 13.48 -2.44 3.26
N TYR A 43 13.37 -1.57 2.24
CA TYR A 43 13.30 -0.13 2.40
C TYR A 43 11.85 0.33 2.42
N THR A 44 11.21 0.21 3.57
CA THR A 44 9.81 0.59 3.79
C THR A 44 9.54 0.90 5.27
N TYR A 45 8.33 1.41 5.54
CA TYR A 45 7.81 1.47 6.91
C TYR A 45 7.42 0.08 7.39
N THR A 46 7.49 -0.16 8.69
CA THR A 46 7.26 -1.49 9.30
C THR A 46 5.89 -2.10 8.96
N ALA A 47 4.87 -1.28 8.65
CA ALA A 47 3.52 -1.77 8.38
C ALA A 47 3.48 -2.83 7.26
N SER A 48 4.22 -2.62 6.15
CA SER A 48 4.22 -3.55 5.00
C SER A 48 4.75 -4.95 5.37
N ALA A 49 5.66 -5.04 6.37
CA ALA A 49 6.19 -6.31 6.85
C ALA A 49 5.41 -6.88 8.05
N SER A 50 4.94 -6.00 8.96
CA SER A 50 4.24 -6.45 10.17
C SER A 50 2.92 -7.16 9.87
N VAL A 51 2.18 -6.71 8.84
CA VAL A 51 0.94 -7.38 8.42
C VAL A 51 1.17 -8.82 7.95
N ILE A 52 2.34 -9.11 7.36
CA ILE A 52 2.74 -10.46 6.95
C ILE A 52 2.94 -11.34 8.20
N ALA A 53 3.63 -10.80 9.20
CA ALA A 53 3.82 -11.50 10.47
C ALA A 53 2.49 -11.71 11.23
N HIS A 54 1.58 -10.71 11.20
CA HIS A 54 0.27 -10.79 11.87
C HIS A 54 -0.60 -11.92 11.31
N VAL A 55 -0.52 -12.21 10.03
CA VAL A 55 -1.25 -13.33 9.44
C VAL A 55 -0.52 -14.66 9.58
N GLY A 56 0.67 -14.68 10.18
CA GLY A 56 1.47 -15.90 10.38
C GLY A 56 2.08 -16.45 9.12
N ALA A 57 2.45 -15.59 8.18
CA ALA A 57 3.21 -15.89 6.97
C ALA A 57 4.69 -15.51 7.12
N LYS A 58 5.55 -16.01 6.24
CA LYS A 58 6.97 -15.67 6.18
C LYS A 58 7.18 -14.36 5.42
N ILE A 59 7.95 -13.45 6.02
CA ILE A 59 8.38 -12.22 5.39
C ILE A 59 9.61 -12.51 4.52
N VAL A 60 9.53 -12.22 3.22
CA VAL A 60 10.67 -12.28 2.30
C VAL A 60 11.04 -10.85 1.92
N LEU A 61 12.17 -10.36 2.44
CA LEU A 61 12.67 -9.01 2.17
C LEU A 61 13.60 -9.02 0.95
N VAL A 62 13.32 -8.14 0.00
CA VAL A 62 14.22 -7.83 -1.11
C VAL A 62 14.67 -6.37 -1.02
N ASP A 63 15.81 -6.05 -1.64
CA ASP A 63 16.33 -4.68 -1.60
C ASP A 63 15.55 -3.75 -2.55
N CYS A 64 15.81 -2.45 -2.48
CA CYS A 64 15.36 -1.48 -3.47
C CYS A 64 16.29 -1.47 -4.71
N GLN A 65 15.86 -0.78 -5.77
CA GLN A 65 16.68 -0.54 -6.96
C GLN A 65 17.94 0.29 -6.59
N PRO A 66 19.06 0.10 -7.28
CA PRO A 66 20.29 0.85 -7.01
C PRO A 66 20.12 2.37 -7.19
N ASP A 67 19.31 2.78 -8.14
CA ASP A 67 19.07 4.16 -8.58
C ASP A 67 17.70 4.72 -8.12
N SER A 68 16.96 3.93 -7.36
CA SER A 68 15.63 4.27 -6.89
C SER A 68 15.37 3.67 -5.49
N TYR A 69 14.34 4.16 -4.82
CA TYR A 69 13.86 3.58 -3.55
C TYR A 69 12.71 2.58 -3.76
N LEU A 70 12.32 2.34 -5.01
CA LEU A 70 11.30 1.34 -5.36
C LEU A 70 11.89 -0.07 -5.28
N ILE A 71 11.04 -1.07 -5.11
CA ILE A 71 11.43 -2.48 -4.98
C ILE A 71 12.29 -2.94 -6.16
N ASN A 72 13.30 -3.75 -5.90
CA ASN A 72 14.15 -4.34 -6.93
C ASN A 72 13.43 -5.51 -7.62
N TYR A 73 13.02 -5.31 -8.86
CA TYR A 73 12.21 -6.27 -9.62
C TYR A 73 12.95 -7.57 -9.91
N ASP A 74 14.26 -7.52 -10.20
CA ASP A 74 15.06 -8.73 -10.44
C ASP A 74 15.23 -9.54 -9.15
N ALA A 75 15.39 -8.84 -8.01
CA ALA A 75 15.43 -9.49 -6.71
C ALA A 75 14.07 -10.11 -6.35
N VAL A 76 12.96 -9.46 -6.70
CA VAL A 76 11.61 -10.04 -6.56
C VAL A 76 11.51 -11.34 -7.36
N GLU A 77 11.86 -11.31 -8.66
CA GLU A 77 11.76 -12.48 -9.52
C GLU A 77 12.59 -13.65 -9.00
N ASN A 78 13.79 -13.37 -8.49
CA ASN A 78 14.69 -14.39 -7.94
C ASN A 78 14.23 -14.93 -6.57
N ALA A 79 13.47 -14.15 -5.80
CA ALA A 79 12.97 -14.55 -4.48
C ALA A 79 11.68 -15.38 -4.54
N ILE A 80 11.02 -15.48 -5.69
CA ILE A 80 9.77 -16.24 -5.85
C ILE A 80 10.05 -17.74 -5.73
N THR A 81 9.29 -18.38 -4.84
CA THR A 81 9.28 -19.84 -4.61
C THR A 81 7.86 -20.41 -4.79
N GLU A 82 7.70 -21.73 -4.62
CA GLU A 82 6.39 -22.40 -4.60
C GLU A 82 5.49 -21.94 -3.45
N ASN A 83 6.07 -21.37 -2.40
CA ASN A 83 5.34 -20.88 -1.23
C ASN A 83 4.92 -19.41 -1.38
N THR A 84 5.41 -18.69 -2.39
CA THR A 84 5.11 -17.27 -2.57
C THR A 84 3.65 -17.08 -2.98
N LYS A 85 2.88 -16.32 -2.18
CA LYS A 85 1.45 -16.06 -2.40
C LYS A 85 1.15 -14.64 -2.84
N ALA A 86 1.93 -13.66 -2.35
CA ALA A 86 1.75 -12.26 -2.69
C ALA A 86 3.07 -11.49 -2.73
N ILE A 87 3.03 -10.37 -3.43
CA ILE A 87 4.07 -9.33 -3.41
C ILE A 87 3.42 -8.06 -2.90
N ILE A 88 4.06 -7.39 -1.93
CA ILE A 88 3.66 -6.06 -1.44
C ILE A 88 4.71 -5.05 -1.91
N PRO A 89 4.60 -4.51 -3.14
CA PRO A 89 5.42 -3.38 -3.57
C PRO A 89 4.94 -2.10 -2.88
N ILE A 90 5.84 -1.12 -2.73
CA ILE A 90 5.54 0.14 -2.07
C ILE A 90 5.69 1.28 -3.07
N ASP A 91 4.64 2.07 -3.26
CA ASP A 91 4.65 3.30 -4.07
C ASP A 91 5.27 4.46 -3.27
N LEU A 92 6.58 4.33 -3.02
CA LEU A 92 7.31 5.17 -2.09
C LEU A 92 7.37 6.63 -2.54
N GLY A 93 7.14 7.56 -1.62
CA GLY A 93 7.14 8.99 -1.93
C GLY A 93 5.98 9.44 -2.82
N GLY A 94 5.08 8.52 -3.18
CA GLY A 94 3.99 8.72 -4.12
C GLY A 94 4.36 8.39 -5.57
N ILE A 95 5.56 7.85 -5.80
CA ILE A 95 6.02 7.37 -7.11
C ILE A 95 5.52 5.95 -7.29
N PRO A 96 4.71 5.66 -8.34
CA PRO A 96 4.24 4.31 -8.61
C PRO A 96 5.38 3.35 -8.93
N CYS A 97 5.26 2.11 -8.47
CA CYS A 97 6.10 1.03 -8.96
C CYS A 97 5.83 0.77 -10.46
N ASP A 98 6.80 0.14 -11.14
CA ASP A 98 6.60 -0.39 -12.47
C ASP A 98 5.67 -1.62 -12.39
N TYR A 99 4.38 -1.35 -12.53
CA TYR A 99 3.34 -2.39 -12.44
C TYR A 99 3.42 -3.37 -13.61
N ASP A 100 3.81 -2.90 -14.80
CA ASP A 100 3.90 -3.77 -15.98
C ASP A 100 4.95 -4.83 -15.76
N ARG A 101 6.13 -4.44 -15.25
CA ARG A 101 7.21 -5.37 -14.89
C ARG A 101 6.81 -6.33 -13.77
N LEU A 102 6.09 -5.86 -12.76
CA LEU A 102 5.58 -6.73 -11.69
C LEU A 102 4.61 -7.78 -12.23
N PHE A 103 3.67 -7.39 -13.10
CA PHE A 103 2.75 -8.34 -13.72
C PHE A 103 3.44 -9.32 -14.65
N GLU A 104 4.43 -8.89 -15.42
CA GLU A 104 5.26 -9.79 -16.24
C GLU A 104 5.99 -10.83 -15.39
N ILE A 105 6.57 -10.44 -14.26
CA ILE A 105 7.27 -11.35 -13.33
C ILE A 105 6.31 -12.41 -12.80
N VAL A 106 5.17 -12.03 -12.26
CA VAL A 106 4.22 -13.00 -11.68
C VAL A 106 3.61 -13.92 -12.73
N GLU A 107 3.45 -13.46 -13.98
CA GLU A 107 3.00 -14.31 -15.08
C GLU A 107 4.09 -15.29 -15.51
N ARG A 108 5.36 -14.88 -15.63
CA ARG A 108 6.48 -15.79 -15.91
C ARG A 108 6.65 -16.88 -14.85
N LYS A 109 6.38 -16.53 -13.58
CA LYS A 109 6.52 -17.45 -12.42
C LYS A 109 5.24 -18.21 -12.06
N LYS A 110 4.19 -18.07 -12.84
CA LYS A 110 2.86 -18.64 -12.60
C LYS A 110 2.85 -20.15 -12.36
N SER A 111 3.77 -20.88 -12.99
CA SER A 111 3.89 -22.32 -12.81
C SER A 111 4.31 -22.75 -11.40
N LEU A 112 4.92 -21.86 -10.61
CA LEU A 112 5.28 -22.10 -9.22
C LEU A 112 4.13 -21.81 -8.25
N PHE A 113 3.08 -21.15 -8.71
CA PHE A 113 1.99 -20.69 -7.84
C PHE A 113 1.00 -21.83 -7.53
N HIS A 114 0.70 -22.01 -6.26
CA HIS A 114 -0.32 -22.90 -5.74
C HIS A 114 -1.38 -22.12 -4.95
N ALA A 115 -2.61 -22.11 -5.46
CA ALA A 115 -3.71 -21.37 -4.85
C ALA A 115 -4.17 -22.03 -3.54
N GLY A 116 -4.30 -21.22 -2.47
CA GLY A 116 -4.77 -21.63 -1.16
C GLY A 116 -6.30 -21.50 -0.96
N ASN A 117 -6.95 -20.61 -1.72
CA ASN A 117 -8.40 -20.39 -1.63
C ASN A 117 -9.01 -20.04 -2.99
N ASP A 118 -10.31 -19.75 -3.01
CA ASP A 118 -11.09 -19.42 -4.22
C ASP A 118 -10.61 -18.12 -4.90
N ILE A 119 -10.27 -17.09 -4.13
CA ILE A 119 -9.79 -15.81 -4.66
C ILE A 119 -8.41 -15.98 -5.29
N GLN A 120 -7.47 -16.64 -4.61
CA GLN A 120 -6.16 -16.96 -5.17
C GLN A 120 -6.30 -17.81 -6.45
N LYS A 121 -7.23 -18.77 -6.48
CA LYS A 121 -7.52 -19.59 -7.66
C LYS A 121 -8.05 -18.75 -8.82
N ALA A 122 -8.91 -17.79 -8.54
CA ALA A 122 -9.47 -16.90 -9.55
C ALA A 122 -8.41 -15.93 -10.11
N ILE A 123 -7.53 -15.39 -9.28
CA ILE A 123 -6.36 -14.59 -9.70
C ILE A 123 -5.39 -15.47 -10.53
N GLY A 124 -5.21 -16.74 -10.16
CA GLY A 124 -4.45 -17.76 -10.90
C GLY A 124 -2.94 -17.54 -10.95
N ARG A 125 -2.39 -16.64 -10.14
CA ARG A 125 -0.96 -16.29 -9.97
C ARG A 125 -0.70 -15.63 -8.62
N ILE A 126 0.56 -15.36 -8.32
CA ILE A 126 0.95 -14.56 -7.16
C ILE A 126 0.24 -13.20 -7.22
N ALA A 127 -0.43 -12.81 -6.13
CA ALA A 127 -1.17 -11.57 -6.05
C ALA A 127 -0.24 -10.35 -5.87
N ILE A 128 -0.56 -9.23 -6.52
CA ILE A 128 0.11 -7.93 -6.32
C ILE A 128 -0.78 -7.08 -5.40
N CYS A 129 -0.30 -6.85 -4.17
CA CYS A 129 -1.02 -6.16 -3.10
C CYS A 129 -0.28 -4.87 -2.72
N THR A 130 -0.49 -3.79 -3.48
CA THR A 130 0.33 -2.58 -3.34
C THR A 130 0.09 -1.85 -2.02
N ASP A 131 1.18 -1.53 -1.32
CA ASP A 131 1.20 -0.49 -0.30
C ASP A 131 1.28 0.88 -0.98
N ALA A 132 0.12 1.48 -1.20
CA ALA A 132 -0.06 2.78 -1.82
C ALA A 132 -0.25 3.92 -0.80
N ALA A 133 0.31 3.75 0.43
CA ALA A 133 0.13 4.71 1.51
C ALA A 133 0.55 6.14 1.16
N HIS A 134 1.41 6.33 0.16
CA HIS A 134 1.87 7.63 -0.34
C HIS A 134 1.25 8.02 -1.69
N ALA A 135 0.48 7.14 -2.34
CA ALA A 135 0.17 7.25 -3.76
C ALA A 135 -1.32 7.55 -4.06
N PHE A 136 -2.10 8.02 -3.08
CA PHE A 136 -3.49 8.42 -3.34
C PHE A 136 -3.52 9.62 -4.29
N GLY A 137 -3.88 9.37 -5.56
CA GLY A 137 -3.84 10.37 -6.65
C GLY A 137 -2.68 10.23 -7.63
N SER A 138 -1.77 9.27 -7.43
CA SER A 138 -0.75 8.92 -8.44
C SER A 138 -1.34 8.15 -9.60
N SER A 139 -0.66 8.19 -10.75
CA SER A 139 -1.05 7.42 -11.95
C SER A 139 0.16 6.79 -12.63
N TRP A 140 -0.08 5.62 -13.25
CA TRP A 140 0.84 4.87 -14.09
C TRP A 140 0.19 4.65 -15.46
N HIS A 141 0.84 5.07 -16.55
CA HIS A 141 0.29 5.06 -17.92
C HIS A 141 -1.13 5.63 -18.02
N GLY A 142 -1.38 6.74 -17.29
CA GLY A 142 -2.69 7.40 -17.25
C GLY A 142 -3.77 6.70 -16.41
N ARG A 143 -3.48 5.53 -15.83
CA ARG A 143 -4.38 4.82 -14.91
C ARG A 143 -4.07 5.20 -13.47
N MET A 144 -5.11 5.49 -12.69
CA MET A 144 -4.94 5.84 -11.28
C MET A 144 -4.44 4.63 -10.48
N VAL A 145 -3.44 4.83 -9.62
CA VAL A 145 -3.07 3.87 -8.59
C VAL A 145 -4.32 3.53 -7.76
N GLY A 146 -4.51 2.25 -7.46
CA GLY A 146 -5.75 1.74 -6.88
C GLY A 146 -6.69 1.06 -7.89
N SER A 147 -6.40 1.20 -9.21
CA SER A 147 -7.10 0.47 -10.28
C SER A 147 -6.17 -0.40 -11.12
N ILE A 148 -4.95 -0.65 -10.66
CA ILE A 148 -3.90 -1.35 -11.45
C ILE A 148 -3.56 -2.69 -10.80
N ALA A 149 -3.08 -2.68 -9.55
CA ALA A 149 -2.77 -3.90 -8.80
C ALA A 149 -4.04 -4.72 -8.49
N ASP A 150 -3.87 -5.98 -8.11
CA ASP A 150 -4.99 -6.80 -7.66
C ASP A 150 -5.69 -6.16 -6.47
N PHE A 151 -4.89 -5.69 -5.50
CA PHE A 151 -5.35 -4.91 -4.34
C PHE A 151 -4.42 -3.73 -4.09
N SER A 152 -4.97 -2.61 -3.63
CA SER A 152 -4.20 -1.42 -3.24
C SER A 152 -4.70 -0.87 -1.91
N SER A 153 -3.78 -0.61 -0.98
CA SER A 153 -4.08 -0.08 0.34
C SER A 153 -3.53 1.34 0.52
N PHE A 154 -4.38 2.29 0.83
CA PHE A 154 -4.07 3.71 1.01
C PHE A 154 -4.11 4.11 2.47
N SER A 155 -3.25 5.05 2.86
CA SER A 155 -3.23 5.66 4.18
C SER A 155 -3.79 7.06 4.16
N PHE A 156 -4.65 7.36 5.12
CA PHE A 156 -5.19 8.69 5.38
C PHE A 156 -4.78 9.20 6.76
N HIS A 157 -3.65 8.69 7.27
CA HIS A 157 -3.01 9.17 8.50
C HIS A 157 -2.65 10.67 8.39
N ALA A 158 -2.55 11.35 9.53
CA ALA A 158 -2.37 12.81 9.65
C ALA A 158 -1.24 13.40 8.80
N VAL A 159 -0.15 12.63 8.57
CA VAL A 159 1.03 13.10 7.81
C VAL A 159 0.90 12.89 6.30
N LYS A 160 -0.17 12.24 5.81
CA LYS A 160 -0.34 11.94 4.39
C LYS A 160 -0.92 13.14 3.62
N ASN A 161 -0.74 13.14 2.30
CA ASN A 161 -1.24 14.20 1.43
C ASN A 161 -2.75 14.37 1.52
N PHE A 162 -3.46 13.26 1.51
CA PHE A 162 -4.88 13.17 1.83
C PHE A 162 -5.02 12.60 3.24
N THR A 163 -5.72 13.29 4.12
CA THR A 163 -5.82 12.86 5.52
C THR A 163 -7.24 12.97 6.08
N THR A 164 -7.55 12.01 6.93
CA THR A 164 -8.72 12.00 7.80
C THR A 164 -8.33 11.99 9.29
N ALA A 165 -7.12 12.46 9.62
CA ALA A 165 -6.39 12.27 10.88
C ALA A 165 -5.92 10.82 11.04
N GLU A 166 -6.82 9.86 11.09
CA GLU A 166 -6.59 8.41 10.97
C GLU A 166 -7.56 7.84 9.95
N GLY A 167 -7.09 6.88 9.15
CA GLY A 167 -7.93 6.22 8.15
C GLY A 167 -7.12 5.49 7.10
N GLY A 168 -7.82 4.72 6.29
CA GLY A 168 -7.29 4.05 5.12
C GLY A 168 -8.39 3.65 4.17
N CYS A 169 -8.00 3.29 2.97
CA CYS A 169 -8.91 2.75 1.96
C CYS A 169 -8.27 1.57 1.26
N LEU A 170 -9.04 0.52 1.07
CA LEU A 170 -8.71 -0.63 0.26
C LEU A 170 -9.48 -0.54 -1.06
N THR A 171 -8.78 -0.77 -2.17
CA THR A 171 -9.38 -0.93 -3.51
C THR A 171 -8.88 -2.20 -4.15
N TRP A 172 -9.61 -2.70 -5.16
CA TRP A 172 -9.23 -3.91 -5.90
C TRP A 172 -9.65 -3.84 -7.36
N SER A 173 -8.97 -4.62 -8.19
CA SER A 173 -9.31 -4.85 -9.58
C SER A 173 -10.35 -5.96 -9.71
N ASP A 174 -11.05 -6.05 -10.86
CA ASP A 174 -11.97 -7.15 -11.13
C ASP A 174 -11.24 -8.50 -11.09
N ILE A 175 -11.83 -9.47 -10.42
CA ILE A 175 -11.34 -10.84 -10.32
C ILE A 175 -12.34 -11.75 -11.03
N ASP A 176 -11.89 -12.45 -12.06
CA ASP A 176 -12.76 -13.29 -12.88
C ASP A 176 -13.48 -14.36 -12.05
N GLY A 177 -14.79 -14.42 -12.19
CA GLY A 177 -15.64 -15.39 -11.48
C GLY A 177 -15.98 -15.04 -10.03
N ILE A 178 -15.52 -13.89 -9.50
CA ILE A 178 -15.88 -13.41 -8.17
C ILE A 178 -16.46 -11.99 -8.28
N SER A 179 -17.67 -11.79 -7.76
CA SER A 179 -18.30 -10.46 -7.84
C SER A 179 -17.63 -9.47 -6.88
N ASN A 180 -17.60 -8.19 -7.28
CA ASN A 180 -17.10 -7.13 -6.41
C ASN A 180 -17.90 -6.99 -5.12
N GLU A 181 -19.22 -7.28 -5.17
CA GLU A 181 -20.10 -7.30 -4.00
C GLU A 181 -19.71 -8.40 -3.02
N ASP A 182 -19.31 -9.58 -3.50
CA ASP A 182 -18.86 -10.69 -2.67
C ASP A 182 -17.54 -10.35 -1.96
N ILE A 183 -16.56 -9.77 -2.68
CA ILE A 183 -15.32 -9.28 -2.10
C ILE A 183 -15.60 -8.21 -1.04
N TYR A 184 -16.44 -7.23 -1.36
CA TYR A 184 -16.84 -6.18 -0.44
C TYR A 184 -17.46 -6.76 0.84
N HIS A 185 -18.38 -7.72 0.71
CA HIS A 185 -19.02 -8.38 1.83
C HIS A 185 -18.03 -9.15 2.72
N ARG A 186 -17.10 -9.91 2.11
CA ARG A 186 -16.03 -10.61 2.86
C ARG A 186 -15.13 -9.62 3.63
N ILE A 187 -14.80 -8.48 3.04
CA ILE A 187 -14.03 -7.43 3.71
C ILE A 187 -14.84 -6.81 4.86
N GLN A 188 -16.16 -6.60 4.69
CA GLN A 188 -17.02 -6.13 5.77
C GLN A 188 -17.04 -7.12 6.95
N LEU A 189 -17.17 -8.41 6.70
CA LEU A 189 -17.11 -9.44 7.74
C LEU A 189 -15.81 -9.33 8.55
N LEU A 190 -14.65 -9.31 7.85
CA LEU A 190 -13.34 -9.20 8.49
C LEU A 190 -13.17 -7.91 9.30
N SER A 191 -13.75 -6.79 8.86
CA SER A 191 -13.61 -5.48 9.49
C SER A 191 -14.65 -5.17 10.56
N LEU A 192 -15.70 -5.99 10.71
CA LEU A 192 -16.84 -5.81 11.62
C LEU A 192 -17.14 -7.08 12.44
N HIS A 193 -16.14 -7.61 13.14
CA HIS A 193 -16.26 -8.74 14.06
C HIS A 193 -16.70 -10.09 13.45
N GLY A 194 -16.66 -10.25 12.13
CA GLY A 194 -17.18 -11.44 11.46
C GLY A 194 -18.70 -11.61 11.58
N GLN A 195 -19.44 -10.54 11.84
CA GLN A 195 -20.90 -10.59 12.01
C GLN A 195 -21.62 -10.74 10.67
N SER A 196 -22.54 -11.70 10.56
CA SER A 196 -23.33 -11.97 9.35
C SER A 196 -24.28 -10.85 8.97
N LYS A 197 -24.61 -9.92 9.87
CA LYS A 197 -25.44 -8.74 9.63
C LYS A 197 -24.75 -7.47 10.12
N ASP A 198 -24.77 -6.44 9.30
CA ASP A 198 -24.31 -5.10 9.67
C ASP A 198 -25.32 -4.37 10.59
N ALA A 199 -24.95 -3.17 11.06
CA ALA A 199 -25.79 -2.39 11.95
C ALA A 199 -27.12 -1.97 11.28
N LEU A 200 -27.12 -1.70 9.96
CA LEU A 200 -28.31 -1.28 9.22
C LEU A 200 -29.31 -2.45 9.08
N ALA A 201 -28.83 -3.64 8.76
CA ALA A 201 -29.66 -4.83 8.69
C ALA A 201 -30.34 -5.16 10.03
N LYS A 202 -29.67 -4.85 11.17
CA LYS A 202 -30.21 -5.05 12.52
C LYS A 202 -31.31 -4.05 12.92
N THR A 203 -31.47 -2.95 12.21
CA THR A 203 -32.56 -1.95 12.50
C THR A 203 -33.93 -2.39 12.01
N GLN A 204 -34.03 -3.43 11.21
CA GLN A 204 -35.31 -3.99 10.77
C GLN A 204 -36.03 -4.67 11.95
N LEU A 205 -37.34 -4.54 12.01
CA LEU A 205 -38.17 -5.16 13.06
C LEU A 205 -37.95 -6.69 13.11
N GLY A 206 -37.52 -7.21 14.25
CA GLY A 206 -37.23 -8.64 14.44
C GLY A 206 -35.87 -9.12 13.93
N ALA A 207 -35.00 -8.26 13.42
CA ALA A 207 -33.71 -8.63 12.81
C ALA A 207 -32.52 -8.62 13.81
N TRP A 208 -32.76 -8.79 15.11
CA TRP A 208 -31.73 -8.79 16.15
C TRP A 208 -30.77 -9.99 16.06
N GLU A 209 -31.22 -11.10 15.51
CA GLU A 209 -30.44 -12.35 15.42
C GLU A 209 -29.39 -12.28 14.33
N TYR A 210 -28.14 -12.59 14.67
CA TYR A 210 -27.00 -12.66 13.77
C TYR A 210 -26.01 -13.74 14.24
N ASP A 211 -25.18 -14.22 13.34
CA ASP A 211 -24.11 -15.17 13.64
C ASP A 211 -22.74 -14.50 13.54
N ILE A 212 -21.76 -15.07 14.25
CA ILE A 212 -20.35 -14.79 14.05
C ILE A 212 -19.80 -15.88 13.13
N VAL A 213 -19.51 -15.53 11.89
CA VAL A 213 -19.13 -16.50 10.85
C VAL A 213 -17.61 -16.53 10.61
N ASP A 214 -16.87 -15.55 11.18
CA ASP A 214 -15.42 -15.46 11.07
C ASP A 214 -14.83 -14.70 12.28
N LEU A 215 -13.52 -14.83 12.50
CA LEU A 215 -12.78 -14.04 13.50
C LEU A 215 -12.33 -12.70 12.87
N GLY A 216 -13.25 -11.73 12.90
CA GLY A 216 -13.02 -10.40 12.36
C GLY A 216 -12.54 -9.39 13.39
N TYR A 217 -12.03 -8.28 12.89
CA TYR A 217 -11.61 -7.10 13.66
C TYR A 217 -12.74 -6.08 13.79
N LYS A 218 -12.54 -5.08 14.63
CA LYS A 218 -13.30 -3.82 14.61
C LYS A 218 -12.39 -2.72 14.07
N CYS A 219 -12.32 -2.58 12.74
CA CYS A 219 -11.41 -1.65 12.09
C CYS A 219 -12.05 -0.84 10.95
N ASN A 220 -13.37 -0.71 10.95
CA ASN A 220 -14.08 0.15 10.01
C ASN A 220 -13.75 1.64 10.23
N MET A 221 -13.81 2.44 9.17
CA MET A 221 -13.80 3.89 9.28
C MET A 221 -15.08 4.38 9.98
N THR A 222 -14.97 5.38 10.84
CA THR A 222 -16.14 6.01 11.49
C THR A 222 -16.71 7.13 10.62
N ASP A 223 -18.00 7.43 10.77
CA ASP A 223 -18.68 8.49 9.99
C ASP A 223 -18.07 9.88 10.24
N ILE A 224 -17.58 10.14 11.46
CA ILE A 224 -16.90 11.41 11.79
C ILE A 224 -15.63 11.57 10.94
N ILE A 225 -14.82 10.53 10.87
CA ILE A 225 -13.57 10.52 10.07
C ILE A 225 -13.90 10.57 8.57
N ALA A 226 -14.94 9.86 8.12
CA ALA A 226 -15.39 9.91 6.74
C ALA A 226 -15.87 11.32 6.33
N ALA A 227 -16.56 12.04 7.21
CA ALA A 227 -16.99 13.42 6.96
C ALA A 227 -15.79 14.37 6.78
N VAL A 228 -14.72 14.21 7.58
CA VAL A 228 -13.45 14.94 7.36
C VAL A 228 -12.89 14.60 5.98
N GLY A 229 -12.90 13.32 5.60
CA GLY A 229 -12.45 12.85 4.30
C GLY A 229 -13.18 13.50 3.13
N LEU A 230 -14.48 13.66 3.19
CA LEU A 230 -15.26 14.31 2.12
C LEU A 230 -14.79 15.75 1.87
N VAL A 231 -14.58 16.54 2.93
CA VAL A 231 -14.07 17.92 2.81
C VAL A 231 -12.64 17.95 2.28
N GLN A 232 -11.78 17.04 2.74
CA GLN A 232 -10.41 16.95 2.23
C GLN A 232 -10.38 16.54 0.75
N PHE A 233 -11.28 15.67 0.32
CA PHE A 233 -11.36 15.21 -1.06
C PHE A 233 -11.66 16.35 -2.04
N GLU A 234 -12.55 17.27 -1.68
CA GLU A 234 -12.83 18.46 -2.48
C GLU A 234 -11.60 19.36 -2.67
N ARG A 235 -10.75 19.46 -1.65
CA ARG A 235 -9.53 20.29 -1.66
C ARG A 235 -8.34 19.58 -2.32
N TYR A 236 -8.40 18.26 -2.44
CA TYR A 236 -7.24 17.43 -2.76
C TYR A 236 -6.59 17.74 -4.12
N PRO A 237 -7.32 18.01 -5.22
CA PRO A 237 -6.69 18.41 -6.47
C PRO A 237 -5.80 19.65 -6.36
N GLY A 238 -6.23 20.64 -5.56
CA GLY A 238 -5.45 21.84 -5.27
C GLY A 238 -4.17 21.54 -4.48
N LEU A 239 -4.26 20.65 -3.48
CA LEU A 239 -3.12 20.23 -2.67
C LEU A 239 -2.07 19.47 -3.52
N LEU A 240 -2.51 18.60 -4.43
CA LEU A 240 -1.60 17.92 -5.37
C LEU A 240 -0.92 18.91 -6.32
N ALA A 241 -1.63 19.90 -6.82
CA ALA A 241 -1.06 20.95 -7.69
C ALA A 241 -0.01 21.80 -6.94
N GLU A 242 -0.21 22.10 -5.67
CA GLU A 242 0.77 22.81 -4.84
C GLU A 242 2.03 21.97 -4.60
N ARG A 243 1.88 20.69 -4.27
CA ARG A 243 3.02 19.77 -4.12
C ARG A 243 3.81 19.64 -5.41
N ARG A 244 3.14 19.55 -6.55
CA ARG A 244 3.78 19.52 -7.85
C ARG A 244 4.64 20.76 -8.07
N ARG A 245 4.11 21.96 -7.86
CA ARG A 245 4.88 23.22 -7.98
C ARG A 245 6.10 23.23 -7.04
N THR A 246 5.95 22.72 -5.81
CA THR A 246 7.05 22.63 -4.85
C THR A 246 8.14 21.68 -5.33
N ASN A 247 7.78 20.49 -5.82
CA ASN A 247 8.74 19.51 -6.33
C ASN A 247 9.47 20.05 -7.57
N GLU A 248 8.75 20.66 -8.52
CA GLU A 248 9.34 21.29 -9.71
C GLU A 248 10.30 22.44 -9.35
N ALA A 249 10.02 23.18 -8.27
CA ALA A 249 10.93 24.21 -7.75
C ALA A 249 12.20 23.60 -7.13
N TYR A 250 12.07 22.47 -6.40
CA TYR A 250 13.23 21.73 -5.89
C TYR A 250 14.05 21.13 -7.03
N ASP A 251 13.43 20.53 -8.03
CA ASP A 251 14.12 19.99 -9.22
C ASP A 251 14.97 21.07 -9.90
N ALA A 252 14.38 22.26 -10.11
CA ALA A 252 15.10 23.37 -10.70
C ALA A 252 16.25 23.89 -9.84
N ALA A 253 16.06 23.97 -8.52
CA ALA A 253 17.07 24.45 -7.56
C ALA A 253 18.21 23.45 -7.39
N PHE A 254 17.93 22.15 -7.39
CA PHE A 254 18.90 21.09 -7.14
C PHE A 254 19.64 20.60 -8.38
N LYS A 255 19.10 20.90 -9.59
CA LYS A 255 19.74 20.54 -10.86
C LYS A 255 21.23 20.90 -10.99
N PRO A 256 21.71 22.06 -10.50
CA PRO A 256 23.13 22.41 -10.57
C PRO A 256 23.98 21.76 -9.48
N LEU A 257 23.37 21.06 -8.52
CA LEU A 257 24.05 20.40 -7.41
C LEU A 257 24.25 18.91 -7.77
N ASP A 258 25.33 18.34 -7.25
CA ASP A 258 25.60 16.90 -7.38
C ASP A 258 24.78 16.11 -6.37
N LEU A 259 23.45 16.05 -6.62
CA LEU A 259 22.47 15.38 -5.79
C LEU A 259 21.68 14.37 -6.61
N GLU A 260 21.43 13.20 -6.02
CA GLU A 260 20.53 12.20 -6.62
C GLU A 260 19.11 12.42 -6.08
N VAL A 261 18.18 12.67 -6.97
CA VAL A 261 16.75 12.86 -6.69
C VAL A 261 15.91 11.95 -7.57
N MET A 262 14.77 11.49 -7.06
CA MET A 262 13.83 10.73 -7.88
C MET A 262 12.95 11.68 -8.68
N SER A 263 12.74 11.38 -9.96
CA SER A 263 11.75 12.09 -10.77
C SER A 263 10.33 11.80 -10.29
N HIS A 264 9.54 12.84 -10.04
CA HIS A 264 8.15 12.71 -9.63
C HIS A 264 7.16 12.68 -10.80
N TYR A 265 7.59 13.19 -11.95
CA TYR A 265 6.73 13.37 -13.12
C TYR A 265 7.49 12.96 -14.36
N THR A 266 6.98 11.96 -15.07
CA THR A 266 7.54 11.45 -16.35
C THR A 266 6.40 11.26 -17.35
N ASP A 267 6.71 10.80 -18.56
CA ASP A 267 5.70 10.43 -19.54
C ASP A 267 4.94 9.16 -19.15
N GLU A 268 5.51 8.33 -18.27
CA GLU A 268 4.92 7.06 -17.82
C GLU A 268 4.05 7.23 -16.58
N TYR A 269 4.46 8.11 -15.64
CA TYR A 269 3.75 8.25 -14.37
C TYR A 269 3.68 9.69 -13.85
N THR A 270 2.68 9.90 -13.01
CA THR A 270 2.53 11.10 -12.19
C THR A 270 2.51 10.70 -10.72
N SER A 271 3.44 11.24 -9.93
CA SER A 271 3.52 11.06 -8.48
C SER A 271 2.60 12.04 -7.75
N THR A 272 2.20 11.67 -6.52
CA THR A 272 1.56 12.61 -5.58
C THR A 272 2.54 13.62 -4.98
N GLY A 273 3.85 13.45 -5.16
CA GLY A 273 4.86 14.30 -4.54
C GLY A 273 4.84 14.27 -3.02
N HIS A 274 4.55 13.10 -2.43
CA HIS A 274 4.42 12.98 -0.97
C HIS A 274 5.73 13.21 -0.23
N LEU A 275 6.82 12.61 -0.70
CA LEU A 275 8.17 12.81 -0.17
C LEU A 275 9.08 13.25 -1.32
N TYR A 276 9.90 14.26 -1.05
CA TYR A 276 11.01 14.63 -1.93
C TYR A 276 12.30 14.06 -1.35
N LEU A 277 12.72 12.92 -1.85
CA LEU A 277 13.87 12.17 -1.36
C LEU A 277 15.16 12.64 -2.06
N VAL A 278 16.16 13.00 -1.27
CA VAL A 278 17.46 13.46 -1.75
C VAL A 278 18.55 12.55 -1.21
N ARG A 279 19.43 12.10 -2.09
CA ARG A 279 20.66 11.40 -1.73
C ARG A 279 21.84 12.30 -2.07
N VAL A 280 22.77 12.45 -1.13
CA VAL A 280 24.02 13.17 -1.33
C VAL A 280 25.13 12.15 -1.59
N PRO A 281 25.68 12.06 -2.81
CA PRO A 281 26.70 11.08 -3.12
C PRO A 281 27.95 11.25 -2.27
N GLY A 282 28.60 10.15 -1.91
CA GLY A 282 29.90 10.13 -1.26
C GLY A 282 29.92 10.42 0.23
N ILE A 283 28.77 10.71 0.88
CA ILE A 283 28.72 10.94 2.32
C ILE A 283 28.28 9.69 3.09
N GLY A 284 28.73 9.58 4.36
CA GLY A 284 28.30 8.55 5.29
C GLY A 284 27.14 8.99 6.19
N CYS A 285 26.69 8.06 7.05
CA CYS A 285 25.57 8.33 7.97
C CYS A 285 25.86 9.48 8.96
N ALA A 286 27.10 9.64 9.43
CA ALA A 286 27.46 10.71 10.35
C ALA A 286 27.31 12.08 9.69
N GLU A 287 27.87 12.25 8.49
CA GLU A 287 27.81 13.50 7.73
C GLU A 287 26.35 13.84 7.33
N ARG A 288 25.55 12.83 6.91
CA ARG A 288 24.13 13.02 6.68
C ARG A 288 23.42 13.55 7.92
N ASN A 289 23.70 13.00 9.11
CA ASN A 289 23.08 13.45 10.35
C ASN A 289 23.45 14.89 10.68
N GLU A 290 24.71 15.29 10.43
CA GLU A 290 25.15 16.70 10.58
C GLU A 290 24.39 17.62 9.60
N ILE A 291 24.20 17.21 8.35
CA ILE A 291 23.40 17.97 7.38
C ILE A 291 21.98 18.17 7.89
N ILE A 292 21.32 17.13 8.41
CA ILE A 292 19.96 17.22 8.96
C ILE A 292 19.91 18.25 10.10
N VAL A 293 20.90 18.26 11.01
CA VAL A 293 20.97 19.24 12.10
C VAL A 293 21.13 20.65 11.55
N LYS A 294 22.06 20.87 10.63
CA LYS A 294 22.30 22.20 10.02
C LYS A 294 21.08 22.71 9.27
N MET A 295 20.38 21.83 8.54
CA MET A 295 19.11 22.17 7.85
C MET A 295 18.05 22.61 8.87
N ALA A 296 17.94 21.93 10.00
CA ALA A 296 17.00 22.28 11.05
C ALA A 296 17.34 23.64 11.71
N GLU A 297 18.64 23.96 11.89
CA GLU A 297 19.10 25.26 12.36
C GLU A 297 18.72 26.41 11.40
N GLU A 298 18.69 26.13 10.09
CA GLU A 298 18.21 27.05 9.05
C GLU A 298 16.68 27.04 8.87
N GLY A 299 15.94 26.34 9.75
CA GLY A 299 14.48 26.29 9.75
C GLY A 299 13.87 25.28 8.77
N VAL A 300 14.68 24.37 8.21
CA VAL A 300 14.22 23.33 7.29
C VAL A 300 14.29 21.96 7.96
N ALA A 301 13.14 21.44 8.40
CA ALA A 301 13.04 20.13 9.03
C ALA A 301 13.19 18.99 7.99
N CYS A 302 14.31 18.27 8.06
CA CYS A 302 14.57 17.08 7.26
C CYS A 302 14.47 15.82 8.11
N ASN A 303 14.22 14.67 7.48
CA ASN A 303 14.16 13.38 8.17
C ASN A 303 14.71 12.26 7.27
N VAL A 304 14.95 11.09 7.87
CA VAL A 304 15.35 9.88 7.15
C VAL A 304 14.10 9.02 6.88
N HIS A 305 13.79 8.79 5.63
CA HIS A 305 12.75 7.88 5.19
C HIS A 305 13.35 6.81 4.25
N TYR A 306 13.72 5.61 4.73
CA TYR A 306 13.57 5.07 6.09
C TYR A 306 14.91 4.52 6.60
N LYS A 307 14.98 4.11 7.87
CA LYS A 307 15.96 3.13 8.31
C LYS A 307 15.48 1.78 7.77
N PRO A 308 16.27 1.06 6.92
CA PRO A 308 15.84 -0.21 6.35
C PRO A 308 15.44 -1.23 7.42
N LEU A 309 14.39 -2.02 7.17
CA LEU A 309 13.83 -2.95 8.17
C LEU A 309 14.87 -3.90 8.78
N PRO A 310 15.80 -4.51 8.02
CA PRO A 310 16.82 -5.40 8.60
C PRO A 310 17.82 -4.70 9.54
N MET A 311 17.84 -3.37 9.58
CA MET A 311 18.72 -2.60 10.47
C MET A 311 18.07 -2.24 11.82
N HIS A 312 16.80 -2.60 12.01
CA HIS A 312 16.14 -2.47 13.31
C HIS A 312 16.50 -3.66 14.23
N THR A 313 16.39 -3.42 15.56
CA THR A 313 16.61 -4.45 16.59
C THR A 313 15.42 -5.37 16.71
#